data_8cc1f5069c83eb4af3703fa585e5a06d
#
_entry.id   8cc1f5069c83eb4af3703fa585e5a06d
#
_cell.length_a   1.000
_cell.length_b   1.000
_cell.length_c   1.000
_cell.angle_alpha   90.00
_cell.angle_beta   90.00
_cell.angle_gamma   90.00
#
_symmetry.space_group_name_H-M   'P 1'
#
loop_
_entity.id
_entity.type
_entity.pdbx_description
1 polymer ?
#
loop_
_entity_poly.entity_id
_entity_poly.type
_entity_poly.pdbx_seq_one_letter_code
_entity_poly.pdbx_strand_id
1 'polypeptide(L)'
;MLIRFVIKIVCFLLSIKFAFADIIDVNNEQIKELSKINIPIVDIRRSSEWDQTGVVPKSILLTFFDKKGNYNFDKWYENLRLKINDGKPIILICRSGRRTRIIAEMMDKKFDNVIYNAKYGINSWIDEKLITVKPYH
;
A
#
# COMPACT_ATOMS: atom_id res chain seq x y z
N MET A 1 15.23 64.49 -8.74
CA MET A 1 14.70 63.49 -7.77
C MET A 1 14.46 62.20 -8.50
N LEU A 2 15.34 61.25 -8.35
CA LEU A 2 15.24 59.93 -9.00
C LEU A 2 14.49 59.01 -8.02
N ILE A 3 13.21 58.73 -8.35
CA ILE A 3 12.44 57.74 -7.61
C ILE A 3 12.89 56.36 -8.08
N ARG A 4 13.68 55.68 -7.26
CA ARG A 4 14.04 54.27 -7.50
C ARG A 4 12.83 53.42 -7.16
N PHE A 5 12.10 52.98 -8.19
CA PHE A 5 11.16 51.88 -8.08
C PHE A 5 11.97 50.62 -7.87
N VAL A 6 12.06 50.17 -6.64
CA VAL A 6 12.53 48.80 -6.32
C VAL A 6 11.35 47.87 -6.54
N ILE A 7 11.27 47.28 -7.70
CA ILE A 7 10.38 46.16 -7.98
C ILE A 7 10.92 44.99 -7.16
N LYS A 8 10.34 44.74 -6.01
CA LYS A 8 10.52 43.49 -5.28
C LYS A 8 9.77 42.43 -6.07
N ILE A 9 10.49 41.73 -6.95
CA ILE A 9 10.03 40.46 -7.51
C ILE A 9 10.05 39.46 -6.35
N VAL A 10 8.90 39.33 -5.70
CA VAL A 10 8.66 38.20 -4.79
C VAL A 10 8.57 36.96 -5.68
N CYS A 11 9.71 36.29 -5.86
CA CYS A 11 9.70 34.91 -6.37
C CYS A 11 8.96 34.06 -5.37
N PHE A 12 7.65 33.93 -5.58
CA PHE A 12 6.84 32.91 -4.94
C PHE A 12 7.25 31.58 -5.60
N LEU A 13 8.31 30.98 -5.06
CA LEU A 13 8.66 29.60 -5.38
C LEU A 13 7.49 28.74 -4.91
N LEU A 14 6.56 28.49 -5.82
CA LEU A 14 5.61 27.39 -5.69
C LEU A 14 6.46 26.13 -5.60
N SER A 15 6.75 25.70 -4.39
CA SER A 15 7.28 24.37 -4.12
C SER A 15 6.19 23.39 -4.53
N ILE A 16 6.24 22.92 -5.77
CA ILE A 16 5.44 21.80 -6.22
C ILE A 16 5.97 20.60 -5.43
N LYS A 17 5.32 20.32 -4.32
CA LYS A 17 5.55 19.07 -3.61
C LYS A 17 4.98 17.98 -4.51
N PHE A 18 5.84 17.28 -5.22
CA PHE A 18 5.47 15.98 -5.76
C PHE A 18 5.19 15.09 -4.54
N ALA A 19 3.93 14.81 -4.30
CA ALA A 19 3.54 13.85 -3.27
C ALA A 19 3.87 12.45 -3.81
N PHE A 20 5.02 11.92 -3.36
CA PHE A 20 5.35 10.51 -3.53
C PHE A 20 4.83 9.75 -2.32
N ALA A 21 4.40 8.52 -2.53
CA ALA A 21 4.05 7.66 -1.42
C ALA A 21 5.32 7.31 -0.63
N ASP A 22 5.24 7.36 0.70
CA ASP A 22 6.28 6.81 1.55
C ASP A 22 6.07 5.28 1.65
N ILE A 23 7.08 4.51 1.26
CA ILE A 23 7.06 3.04 1.36
C ILE A 23 7.83 2.63 2.60
N ILE A 24 7.14 2.01 3.55
CA ILE A 24 7.72 1.61 4.84
C ILE A 24 7.57 0.10 5.01
N ASP A 25 8.69 -0.59 5.17
CA ASP A 25 8.68 -2.01 5.54
C ASP A 25 8.26 -2.19 6.99
N VAL A 26 7.33 -3.09 7.23
CA VAL A 26 6.80 -3.39 8.57
C VAL A 26 6.86 -4.88 8.88
N ASN A 27 7.10 -5.20 10.16
CA ASN A 27 7.03 -6.55 10.69
C ASN A 27 5.63 -6.88 11.22
N ASN A 28 5.41 -8.11 11.68
CA ASN A 28 4.10 -8.56 12.16
C ASN A 28 3.59 -7.79 13.37
N GLU A 29 4.44 -7.39 14.28
CA GLU A 29 4.03 -6.58 15.43
C GLU A 29 3.52 -5.22 15.00
N GLN A 30 4.22 -4.58 14.06
CA GLN A 30 3.80 -3.31 13.49
C GLN A 30 2.49 -3.45 12.70
N ILE A 31 2.30 -4.54 11.94
CA ILE A 31 1.04 -4.84 11.24
C ILE A 31 -0.12 -4.94 12.25
N LYS A 32 0.07 -5.63 13.37
CA LYS A 32 -0.94 -5.73 14.43
C LYS A 32 -1.31 -4.37 15.00
N GLU A 33 -0.32 -3.55 15.32
CA GLU A 33 -0.56 -2.19 15.85
C GLU A 33 -1.29 -1.28 14.84
N LEU A 34 -0.86 -1.29 13.58
CA LEU A 34 -1.51 -0.55 12.51
C LEU A 34 -2.96 -1.00 12.29
N SER A 35 -3.21 -2.31 12.35
CA SER A 35 -4.56 -2.88 12.23
C SER A 35 -5.49 -2.44 13.37
N LYS A 36 -4.97 -2.27 14.59
CA LYS A 36 -5.75 -1.78 15.74
C LYS A 36 -6.28 -0.36 15.54
N ILE A 37 -5.56 0.46 14.80
CA ILE A 37 -6.00 1.81 14.43
C ILE A 37 -6.69 1.86 13.07
N ASN A 38 -7.18 0.72 12.58
CA ASN A 38 -7.96 0.57 11.35
C ASN A 38 -7.21 0.92 10.04
N ILE A 39 -5.90 0.76 10.00
CA ILE A 39 -5.18 0.78 8.73
C ILE A 39 -5.52 -0.51 7.97
N PRO A 40 -6.12 -0.43 6.77
CA PRO A 40 -6.55 -1.61 6.05
C PRO A 40 -5.38 -2.44 5.53
N ILE A 41 -5.54 -3.77 5.60
CA ILE A 41 -4.61 -4.74 5.03
C ILE A 41 -5.16 -5.21 3.70
N VAL A 42 -4.37 -5.12 2.64
CA VAL A 42 -4.72 -5.59 1.30
C VAL A 42 -3.87 -6.80 0.96
N ASP A 43 -4.50 -7.96 0.87
CA ASP A 43 -3.85 -9.20 0.45
C ASP A 43 -3.95 -9.33 -1.07
N ILE A 44 -2.81 -9.17 -1.74
CA ILE A 44 -2.73 -9.10 -3.22
C ILE A 44 -2.49 -10.46 -3.86
N ARG A 45 -2.46 -11.53 -3.07
CA ARG A 45 -2.23 -12.89 -3.56
C ARG A 45 -3.42 -13.41 -4.37
N ARG A 46 -3.27 -14.58 -4.95
CA ARG A 46 -4.34 -15.27 -5.69
C ARG A 46 -5.24 -16.04 -4.73
N SER A 47 -6.47 -16.30 -5.15
CA SER A 47 -7.46 -17.08 -4.39
C SER A 47 -6.94 -18.46 -3.96
N SER A 48 -6.21 -19.14 -4.84
CA SER A 48 -5.58 -20.43 -4.50
C SER A 48 -4.58 -20.36 -3.34
N GLU A 49 -3.88 -19.24 -3.20
CA GLU A 49 -2.96 -19.01 -2.09
C GLU A 49 -3.73 -18.70 -0.79
N TRP A 50 -4.82 -17.95 -0.87
CA TRP A 50 -5.69 -17.68 0.29
C TRP A 50 -6.33 -18.97 0.81
N ASP A 51 -6.78 -19.85 -0.10
CA ASP A 51 -7.39 -21.14 0.29
C ASP A 51 -6.38 -22.08 0.97
N GLN A 52 -5.12 -22.03 0.56
CA GLN A 52 -4.07 -22.87 1.14
C GLN A 52 -3.67 -22.45 2.55
N THR A 53 -3.56 -21.14 2.80
CA THR A 53 -2.95 -20.63 4.05
C THR A 53 -3.94 -19.94 4.97
N GLY A 54 -5.11 -19.57 4.47
CA GLY A 54 -5.92 -18.53 5.09
C GLY A 54 -5.35 -17.14 4.84
N VAL A 55 -5.96 -16.15 5.43
CA VAL A 55 -5.61 -14.73 5.31
C VAL A 55 -5.52 -14.08 6.69
N VAL A 56 -4.80 -12.99 6.80
CA VAL A 56 -4.80 -12.17 8.02
C VAL A 56 -6.23 -11.66 8.24
N PRO A 57 -6.76 -11.72 9.48
CA PRO A 57 -8.13 -11.26 9.76
C PRO A 57 -8.39 -9.85 9.25
N LYS A 58 -9.56 -9.62 8.69
CA LYS A 58 -10.03 -8.34 8.12
C LYS A 58 -9.29 -7.88 6.87
N SER A 59 -8.45 -8.71 6.25
CA SER A 59 -7.79 -8.36 5.00
C SER A 59 -8.80 -8.13 3.88
N ILE A 60 -8.54 -7.11 3.07
CA ILE A 60 -9.20 -6.90 1.79
C ILE A 60 -8.50 -7.79 0.77
N LEU A 61 -9.26 -8.66 0.11
CA LEU A 61 -8.72 -9.62 -0.84
C LEU A 61 -8.80 -9.03 -2.25
N LEU A 62 -7.65 -8.68 -2.83
CA LEU A 62 -7.58 -8.02 -4.13
C LEU A 62 -6.34 -8.47 -4.91
N THR A 63 -6.48 -9.57 -5.64
CA THR A 63 -5.41 -10.16 -6.45
C THR A 63 -4.82 -9.15 -7.45
N PHE A 64 -3.51 -9.02 -7.46
CA PHE A 64 -2.80 -8.16 -8.41
C PHE A 64 -2.30 -8.94 -9.63
N PHE A 65 -1.47 -9.96 -9.42
CA PHE A 65 -0.93 -10.79 -10.50
C PHE A 65 -1.79 -12.03 -10.74
N ASP A 66 -2.07 -12.32 -11.99
CA ASP A 66 -2.68 -13.59 -12.37
C ASP A 66 -1.70 -14.78 -12.27
N LYS A 67 -2.16 -15.98 -12.61
CA LYS A 67 -1.34 -17.20 -12.56
C LYS A 67 -0.11 -17.16 -13.46
N LYS A 68 -0.17 -16.37 -14.55
CA LYS A 68 0.92 -16.19 -15.50
C LYS A 68 1.83 -15.02 -15.17
N GLY A 69 1.51 -14.26 -14.10
CA GLY A 69 2.23 -13.06 -13.71
C GLY A 69 1.78 -11.79 -14.44
N ASN A 70 0.68 -11.82 -15.19
CA ASN A 70 0.12 -10.66 -15.85
C ASN A 70 -0.65 -9.80 -14.84
N TYR A 71 -0.72 -8.51 -15.11
CA TYR A 71 -1.46 -7.56 -14.30
C TYR A 71 -2.00 -6.40 -15.13
N ASN A 72 -3.02 -5.74 -14.61
CA ASN A 72 -3.52 -4.46 -15.11
C ASN A 72 -3.56 -3.50 -13.94
N PHE A 73 -2.55 -2.64 -13.82
CA PHE A 73 -2.39 -1.74 -12.69
C PHE A 73 -3.57 -0.77 -12.56
N ASP A 74 -3.99 -0.14 -13.65
CA ASP A 74 -5.04 0.88 -13.60
C ASP A 74 -6.37 0.29 -13.11
N LYS A 75 -6.75 -0.86 -13.64
CA LYS A 75 -7.97 -1.57 -13.21
C LYS A 75 -7.88 -2.02 -11.74
N TRP A 76 -6.72 -2.54 -11.34
CA TRP A 76 -6.51 -2.96 -9.95
C TRP A 76 -6.59 -1.75 -9.00
N TYR A 77 -5.96 -0.65 -9.37
CA TYR A 77 -5.94 0.57 -8.57
C TYR A 77 -7.34 1.20 -8.43
N GLU A 78 -8.14 1.20 -9.51
CA GLU A 78 -9.56 1.60 -9.44
C GLU A 78 -10.35 0.73 -8.46
N ASN A 79 -10.18 -0.60 -8.52
CA ASN A 79 -10.83 -1.51 -7.59
C ASN A 79 -10.38 -1.28 -6.13
N LEU A 80 -9.12 -0.98 -5.92
CA LEU A 80 -8.60 -0.61 -4.60
C LEU A 80 -9.29 0.64 -4.06
N ARG A 81 -9.42 1.67 -4.87
CA ARG A 81 -10.08 2.94 -4.50
C ARG A 81 -11.56 2.78 -4.16
N LEU A 82 -12.25 1.84 -4.78
CA LEU A 82 -13.63 1.50 -4.44
C LEU A 82 -13.75 0.85 -3.05
N LYS A 83 -12.70 0.24 -2.56
CA LYS A 83 -12.67 -0.48 -1.27
C LYS A 83 -12.07 0.33 -0.13
N ILE A 84 -11.22 1.29 -0.45
CA ILE A 84 -10.46 2.10 0.52
C ILE A 84 -10.61 3.56 0.16
N ASN A 85 -10.93 4.39 1.16
CA ASN A 85 -11.01 5.83 0.96
C ASN A 85 -9.65 6.41 0.55
N ASP A 86 -9.67 7.34 -0.40
CA ASP A 86 -8.48 8.07 -0.86
C ASP A 86 -7.77 8.78 0.30
N GLY A 87 -6.45 8.90 0.19
CA GLY A 87 -5.63 9.64 1.12
C GLY A 87 -5.37 8.95 2.46
N LYS A 88 -5.74 7.67 2.61
CA LYS A 88 -5.45 6.90 3.82
C LYS A 88 -4.29 5.93 3.60
N PRO A 89 -3.44 5.68 4.62
CA PRO A 89 -2.41 4.68 4.53
C PRO A 89 -2.99 3.28 4.37
N ILE A 90 -2.22 2.39 3.76
CA ILE A 90 -2.58 0.97 3.56
C ILE A 90 -1.41 0.06 3.92
N ILE A 91 -1.73 -1.19 4.25
CA ILE A 91 -0.76 -2.26 4.39
C ILE A 91 -0.93 -3.22 3.22
N LEU A 92 0.12 -3.48 2.48
CA LEU A 92 0.13 -4.50 1.43
C LEU A 92 0.77 -5.78 1.96
N ILE A 93 0.11 -6.92 1.76
CA ILE A 93 0.66 -8.23 2.11
C ILE A 93 0.61 -9.18 0.92
N CYS A 94 1.70 -9.91 0.72
CA CYS A 94 1.77 -11.03 -0.20
C CYS A 94 2.38 -12.25 0.50
N ARG A 95 3.01 -13.16 -0.23
CA ARG A 95 3.60 -14.36 0.35
C ARG A 95 4.87 -14.04 1.17
N SER A 96 5.79 -13.26 0.61
CA SER A 96 7.12 -13.01 1.17
C SER A 96 7.55 -11.53 1.21
N GLY A 97 6.68 -10.61 0.82
CA GLY A 97 6.97 -9.18 0.76
C GLY A 97 7.55 -8.69 -0.57
N ARG A 98 7.88 -9.59 -1.50
CA ARG A 98 8.49 -9.23 -2.80
C ARG A 98 7.49 -8.62 -3.78
N ARG A 99 6.33 -9.26 -3.98
CA ARG A 99 5.30 -8.77 -4.91
C ARG A 99 4.74 -7.42 -4.46
N THR A 100 4.49 -7.29 -3.18
CA THR A 100 3.97 -6.05 -2.59
C THR A 100 4.95 -4.89 -2.68
N ARG A 101 6.26 -5.16 -2.60
CA ARG A 101 7.28 -4.13 -2.83
C ARG A 101 7.20 -3.57 -4.25
N ILE A 102 7.05 -4.44 -5.25
CA ILE A 102 6.89 -4.04 -6.65
C ILE A 102 5.63 -3.21 -6.84
N ILE A 103 4.52 -3.62 -6.26
CA ILE A 103 3.23 -2.90 -6.35
C ILE A 103 3.34 -1.53 -5.67
N ALA A 104 3.95 -1.45 -4.50
CA ALA A 104 4.16 -0.20 -3.78
C ALA A 104 4.95 0.82 -4.63
N GLU A 105 6.00 0.37 -5.31
CA GLU A 105 6.78 1.20 -6.21
C GLU A 105 5.97 1.67 -7.43
N MET A 106 5.07 0.84 -7.97
CA MET A 106 4.14 1.25 -9.03
C MET A 106 3.12 2.29 -8.55
N MET A 107 2.70 2.20 -7.29
CA MET A 107 1.75 3.13 -6.68
C MET A 107 2.37 4.48 -6.32
N ASP A 108 3.68 4.55 -6.15
CA ASP A 108 4.42 5.70 -5.61
C ASP A 108 3.97 7.04 -6.23
N LYS A 109 3.77 7.09 -7.54
CA LYS A 109 3.37 8.31 -8.26
C LYS A 109 1.88 8.64 -8.20
N LYS A 110 1.03 7.69 -7.81
CA LYS A 110 -0.44 7.82 -7.83
C LYS A 110 -1.05 7.86 -6.43
N PHE A 111 -0.34 7.35 -5.45
CA PHE A 111 -0.77 7.27 -4.07
C PHE A 111 0.00 8.30 -3.24
N ASP A 112 -0.71 9.18 -2.56
CA ASP A 112 -0.15 10.31 -1.83
C ASP A 112 -0.06 10.10 -0.31
N ASN A 113 -0.04 8.83 0.11
CA ASN A 113 0.03 8.47 1.52
C ASN A 113 1.03 7.34 1.76
N VAL A 114 1.16 6.91 3.00
CA VAL A 114 2.06 5.84 3.41
C VAL A 114 1.55 4.48 2.89
N ILE A 115 2.45 3.72 2.27
CA ILE A 115 2.25 2.32 1.92
C ILE A 115 3.15 1.49 2.83
N TYR A 116 2.53 0.74 3.73
CA TYR A 116 3.24 -0.21 4.55
C TYR A 116 3.40 -1.53 3.79
N ASN A 117 4.62 -1.96 3.60
CA ASN A 117 4.92 -3.25 2.99
C ASN A 117 5.14 -4.29 4.10
N ALA A 118 4.30 -5.32 4.17
CA ALA A 118 4.52 -6.47 5.03
C ALA A 118 5.79 -7.20 4.58
N LYS A 119 6.93 -6.83 5.14
CA LYS A 119 8.28 -7.14 4.67
C LYS A 119 8.52 -8.63 4.45
N TYR A 120 7.94 -9.47 5.30
CA TYR A 120 8.12 -10.92 5.25
C TYR A 120 6.85 -11.67 4.81
N GLY A 121 5.79 -10.94 4.50
CA GLY A 121 4.52 -11.47 4.00
C GLY A 121 3.80 -12.42 4.96
N ILE A 122 2.85 -13.17 4.40
CA ILE A 122 2.05 -14.14 5.17
C ILE A 122 2.90 -15.31 5.70
N ASN A 123 4.02 -15.63 5.06
CA ASN A 123 4.91 -16.69 5.53
C ASN A 123 5.37 -16.41 6.96
N SER A 124 5.86 -15.22 7.24
CA SER A 124 6.28 -14.83 8.58
C SER A 124 5.11 -14.84 9.58
N TRP A 125 3.94 -14.41 9.15
CA TRP A 125 2.72 -14.43 9.97
C TRP A 125 2.37 -15.85 10.44
N ILE A 126 2.46 -16.81 9.51
CA ILE A 126 2.19 -18.25 9.79
C ILE A 126 3.32 -18.84 10.65
N ASP A 127 4.57 -18.54 10.36
CA ASP A 127 5.73 -19.04 11.11
C ASP A 127 5.69 -18.60 12.58
N GLU A 128 5.20 -17.39 12.86
CA GLU A 128 4.97 -16.89 14.21
C GLU A 128 3.66 -17.41 14.83
N LYS A 129 2.94 -18.32 14.15
CA LYS A 129 1.69 -18.92 14.61
C LYS A 129 0.59 -17.90 14.92
N LEU A 130 0.57 -16.80 14.20
CA LEU A 130 -0.48 -15.80 14.31
C LEU A 130 -1.75 -16.27 13.62
N ILE A 131 -2.90 -15.76 14.09
CA ILE A 131 -4.21 -16.21 13.61
C ILE A 131 -4.42 -15.86 12.14
N THR A 132 -4.84 -16.85 11.38
CA THR A 132 -5.41 -16.67 10.04
C THR A 132 -6.87 -17.10 10.05
N VAL A 133 -7.64 -16.55 9.11
CA VAL A 133 -9.05 -16.91 8.90
C VAL A 133 -9.25 -17.40 7.48
N LYS A 134 -10.34 -18.13 7.24
CA LYS A 134 -10.73 -18.54 5.88
C LYS A 134 -11.00 -17.30 5.04
N PRO A 135 -10.60 -17.31 3.75
CA PRO A 135 -10.95 -16.22 2.86
C PRO A 135 -12.48 -16.14 2.72
N TYR A 136 -12.98 -14.92 2.70
CA TYR A 136 -14.38 -14.64 2.41
C TYR A 136 -14.47 -14.16 0.96
N HIS A 137 -15.18 -14.91 0.16
CA HIS A 137 -15.47 -14.59 -1.24
C HIS A 137 -16.75 -13.79 -1.38
#